data_17293fb5ff9641439d4627a03b3cdce1
#
_entry.id   17293fb5ff9641439d4627a03b3cdce1
#
_cell.length_a   1.000
_cell.length_b   1.000
_cell.length_c   1.000
_cell.angle_alpha   90.00
_cell.angle_beta   90.00
_cell.angle_gamma   90.00
#
_symmetry.space_group_name_H-M   'P 1'
#
loop_
_entity.id
_entity.type
_entity.pdbx_description
1 polymer ?
#
loop_
_entity_poly.entity_id
_entity_poly.type
_entity_poly.pdbx_seq_one_letter_code
_entity_poly.pdbx_strand_id
1 'polypeptide(L)'
;FLEPGVDYTAFELAAEGNEFGEYIIDLTPEQEEFYEHVIAAHPMISLHEHPFCFPKHIEQTFDQVREGRSFTAYRALAESTWDCVFDNLMDGCCMISSKHGWKWNDVIYDLGMRLADIAHQDFLIKCEKVDDIFRAKAEGKVAWVPVVEGAAMLENEVDRVDVLYGMGVRLMGITYSESNGCGSGLKEKSDGGLTFFGAQVVERMNKVGMAIDAAHVGDKTTMDIIECSKKPIFISHTGARALWNSNRLKPDSVLRACADKGGVIGIEAAPHTTITEKNPTHTIESFMEHFEYVKDVVGIDHVTFGPDTLYGDHVGLHHAFAASLSIKQAFGKKNADGTTSFPEVPYVRGIENPTEASYNILRWLI
;
A
#
# COMPACT_ATOMS: atom_id res chain seq x y z
N PHE A 1 26.28 13.97 -4.63
CA PHE A 1 24.96 14.34 -4.14
C PHE A 1 25.04 14.58 -2.63
N LEU A 2 23.96 14.56 -1.86
CA LEU A 2 24.00 14.86 -0.43
C LEU A 2 24.78 13.81 0.37
N GLU A 3 25.54 14.27 1.41
CA GLU A 3 26.40 13.40 2.23
C GLU A 3 25.76 13.15 3.61
N PRO A 4 25.56 11.87 4.00
CA PRO A 4 25.06 11.53 5.33
C PRO A 4 25.96 12.08 6.44
N GLY A 5 25.37 12.66 7.48
CA GLY A 5 26.09 13.28 8.60
C GLY A 5 26.71 14.65 8.30
N VAL A 6 26.63 15.13 7.05
CA VAL A 6 27.06 16.48 6.62
C VAL A 6 25.84 17.31 6.24
N ASP A 7 25.04 16.83 5.29
CA ASP A 7 23.89 17.55 4.75
C ASP A 7 22.56 17.19 5.44
N TYR A 8 22.52 16.05 6.12
CA TYR A 8 21.36 15.60 6.90
C TYR A 8 21.80 14.64 8.02
N THR A 9 20.93 14.47 9.04
CA THR A 9 21.16 13.50 10.13
C THR A 9 21.13 12.09 9.57
N ALA A 10 22.23 11.35 9.72
CA ALA A 10 22.35 9.98 9.24
C ALA A 10 21.68 9.01 10.22
N PHE A 11 20.97 8.04 9.68
CA PHE A 11 20.44 6.87 10.39
C PHE A 11 21.07 5.60 9.81
N GLU A 12 21.29 4.59 10.63
CA GLU A 12 21.66 3.27 10.15
C GLU A 12 20.41 2.64 9.51
N LEU A 13 20.49 2.37 8.21
CA LEU A 13 19.37 1.81 7.46
C LEU A 13 19.34 0.29 7.58
N ALA A 14 18.14 -0.30 7.47
CA ALA A 14 17.94 -1.72 7.27
C ALA A 14 18.62 -2.18 5.97
N ALA A 15 18.86 -3.47 5.83
CA ALA A 15 19.34 -4.01 4.57
C ALA A 15 18.31 -3.78 3.46
N GLU A 16 18.80 -3.35 2.31
CA GLU A 16 17.96 -3.36 1.11
C GLU A 16 17.76 -4.80 0.64
N GLY A 17 16.78 -5.47 1.08
CA GLY A 17 16.50 -6.86 0.82
C GLY A 17 15.86 -7.47 2.05
N ASN A 18 15.84 -8.80 2.13
CA ASN A 18 15.19 -9.47 3.23
C ASN A 18 16.11 -9.50 4.48
N GLU A 19 15.68 -8.81 5.55
CA GLU A 19 16.41 -8.76 6.81
C GLU A 19 16.38 -10.10 7.58
N PHE A 20 15.36 -10.91 7.35
CA PHE A 20 15.12 -12.19 8.06
C PHE A 20 15.54 -13.43 7.26
N GLY A 21 16.16 -13.26 6.13
CA GLY A 21 16.51 -14.31 5.20
C GLY A 21 15.48 -14.44 4.07
N GLU A 22 15.97 -14.76 2.90
CA GLU A 22 15.18 -14.84 1.69
C GLU A 22 14.42 -16.17 1.62
N TYR A 23 13.13 -16.11 1.35
CA TYR A 23 12.31 -17.28 1.06
C TYR A 23 11.80 -17.18 -0.38
N ILE A 24 12.25 -18.10 -1.23
CA ILE A 24 11.81 -18.19 -2.64
C ILE A 24 11.16 -19.56 -2.84
N ILE A 25 9.97 -19.56 -3.44
CA ILE A 25 9.28 -20.81 -3.80
C ILE A 25 10.06 -21.52 -4.90
N ASP A 26 10.40 -22.78 -4.66
CA ASP A 26 11.09 -23.62 -5.64
C ASP A 26 10.17 -23.96 -6.82
N LEU A 27 10.69 -23.83 -8.03
CA LEU A 27 10.03 -24.24 -9.28
C LEU A 27 10.82 -25.35 -9.96
N THR A 28 10.14 -26.18 -10.74
CA THR A 28 10.84 -27.09 -11.66
C THR A 28 11.51 -26.33 -12.81
N PRO A 29 12.48 -26.89 -13.53
CA PRO A 29 13.10 -26.20 -14.67
C PRO A 29 12.10 -25.71 -15.72
N GLU A 30 11.04 -26.48 -15.99
CA GLU A 30 9.98 -26.10 -16.92
C GLU A 30 9.13 -24.94 -16.41
N GLN A 31 8.86 -24.91 -15.10
CA GLN A 31 8.15 -23.80 -14.46
C GLN A 31 9.02 -22.54 -14.41
N GLU A 32 10.34 -22.66 -14.19
CA GLU A 32 11.27 -21.52 -14.26
C GLU A 32 11.29 -20.90 -15.67
N GLU A 33 11.36 -21.71 -16.72
CA GLU A 33 11.30 -21.20 -18.10
C GLU A 33 9.97 -20.47 -18.37
N PHE A 34 8.86 -20.97 -17.84
CA PHE A 34 7.56 -20.32 -17.97
C PHE A 34 7.50 -19.02 -17.15
N TYR A 35 8.02 -19.01 -15.92
CA TYR A 35 8.15 -17.83 -15.09
C TYR A 35 8.91 -16.71 -15.79
N GLU A 36 10.09 -17.00 -16.31
CA GLU A 36 10.93 -16.06 -17.07
C GLU A 36 10.21 -15.54 -18.33
N HIS A 37 9.47 -16.40 -19.00
CA HIS A 37 8.66 -16.00 -20.16
C HIS A 37 7.56 -15.00 -19.77
N VAL A 38 6.85 -15.25 -18.68
CA VAL A 38 5.76 -14.37 -18.21
C VAL A 38 6.29 -12.98 -17.82
N ILE A 39 7.34 -12.91 -17.00
CA ILE A 39 7.92 -11.64 -16.60
C ILE A 39 8.54 -10.86 -17.77
N ALA A 40 9.06 -11.55 -18.79
CA ALA A 40 9.56 -10.90 -20.00
C ALA A 40 8.43 -10.31 -20.86
N ALA A 41 7.29 -11.03 -20.97
CA ALA A 41 6.20 -10.68 -21.87
C ALA A 41 5.21 -9.65 -21.29
N HIS A 42 5.03 -9.60 -19.97
CA HIS A 42 3.98 -8.83 -19.31
C HIS A 42 4.53 -7.88 -18.25
N PRO A 43 3.99 -6.65 -18.10
CA PRO A 43 4.39 -5.78 -17.00
C PRO A 43 3.85 -6.34 -15.67
N MET A 44 4.75 -6.42 -14.69
CA MET A 44 4.42 -6.76 -13.30
C MET A 44 4.12 -5.48 -12.53
N ILE A 45 2.92 -5.39 -11.93
CA ILE A 45 2.43 -4.17 -11.31
C ILE A 45 2.02 -4.45 -9.86
N SER A 46 2.58 -3.72 -8.90
CA SER A 46 2.06 -3.67 -7.54
C SER A 46 1.22 -2.40 -7.33
N LEU A 47 -0.02 -2.55 -6.85
CA LEU A 47 -0.92 -1.42 -6.59
C LEU A 47 -0.65 -0.69 -5.26
N HIS A 48 0.18 -1.26 -4.39
CA HIS A 48 0.47 -0.66 -3.09
C HIS A 48 1.76 -1.19 -2.50
N GLU A 49 2.75 -0.31 -2.39
CA GLU A 49 4.03 -0.59 -1.75
C GLU A 49 4.57 0.67 -1.06
N HIS A 50 5.52 0.45 -0.16
CA HIS A 50 6.34 1.47 0.46
C HIS A 50 7.82 1.21 0.12
N PRO A 51 8.28 1.49 -1.13
CA PRO A 51 9.56 1.02 -1.65
C PRO A 51 10.77 1.83 -1.15
N PHE A 52 10.71 2.40 0.02
CA PHE A 52 11.83 3.09 0.66
C PHE A 52 12.45 2.26 1.79
N CYS A 53 13.71 2.56 2.10
CA CYS A 53 14.47 1.87 3.12
C CYS A 53 14.23 2.50 4.48
N PHE A 54 13.74 1.70 5.42
CA PHE A 54 13.51 2.10 6.80
C PHE A 54 14.82 2.05 7.62
N PRO A 55 14.87 2.66 8.81
CA PRO A 55 15.97 2.47 9.73
C PRO A 55 16.08 0.99 10.14
N LYS A 56 17.31 0.54 10.37
CA LYS A 56 17.59 -0.79 10.96
C LYS A 56 16.92 -0.94 12.33
N HIS A 57 16.89 0.13 13.09
CA HIS A 57 16.14 0.24 14.34
C HIS A 57 14.79 0.89 14.03
N ILE A 58 13.78 0.07 13.77
CA ILE A 58 12.49 0.51 13.23
C ILE A 58 11.78 1.57 14.10
N GLU A 59 12.02 1.58 15.40
CA GLU A 59 11.52 2.61 16.33
C GLU A 59 12.04 4.02 16.02
N GLN A 60 13.10 4.15 15.24
CA GLN A 60 13.67 5.43 14.79
C GLN A 60 12.97 5.99 13.55
N THR A 61 11.98 5.31 13.00
CA THR A 61 11.30 5.72 11.74
C THR A 61 10.80 7.16 11.79
N PHE A 62 10.19 7.57 12.91
CA PHE A 62 9.66 8.94 13.02
C PHE A 62 10.77 10.00 13.18
N ASP A 63 11.87 9.65 13.80
CA ASP A 63 13.02 10.53 13.90
C ASP A 63 13.72 10.67 12.55
N GLN A 64 13.85 9.58 11.78
CA GLN A 64 14.36 9.62 10.42
C GLN A 64 13.53 10.54 9.52
N VAL A 65 12.19 10.43 9.59
CA VAL A 65 11.29 11.29 8.78
C VAL A 65 11.41 12.77 9.14
N ARG A 66 11.66 13.08 10.42
CA ARG A 66 11.74 14.47 10.92
C ARG A 66 13.11 15.11 10.77
N GLU A 67 14.18 14.36 10.99
CA GLU A 67 15.53 14.86 11.18
C GLU A 67 16.51 14.36 10.11
N GLY A 68 16.18 13.24 9.49
CA GLY A 68 17.01 12.57 8.50
C GLY A 68 16.50 12.79 7.07
N ARG A 69 16.69 11.77 6.24
CA ARG A 69 16.21 11.72 4.87
C ARG A 69 15.81 10.28 4.52
N SER A 70 14.64 10.13 3.92
CA SER A 70 14.17 8.84 3.38
C SER A 70 14.56 8.71 1.92
N PHE A 71 15.03 7.54 1.52
CA PHE A 71 15.41 7.21 0.16
C PHE A 71 14.70 5.94 -0.30
N THR A 72 14.37 5.89 -1.60
CA THR A 72 13.92 4.65 -2.22
C THR A 72 15.05 3.61 -2.17
N ALA A 73 14.71 2.36 -1.86
CA ALA A 73 15.63 1.22 -1.87
C ALA A 73 15.90 0.77 -3.32
N TYR A 74 16.65 1.57 -4.06
CA TYR A 74 16.85 1.42 -5.51
C TYR A 74 17.45 0.08 -5.90
N ARG A 75 18.43 -0.43 -5.13
CA ARG A 75 19.07 -1.71 -5.41
C ARG A 75 18.09 -2.86 -5.24
N ALA A 76 17.40 -2.93 -4.11
CA ALA A 76 16.44 -4.00 -3.86
C ALA A 76 15.25 -3.95 -4.83
N LEU A 77 14.80 -2.74 -5.18
CA LEU A 77 13.73 -2.58 -6.17
C LEU A 77 14.21 -2.98 -7.58
N ALA A 78 15.47 -2.73 -7.91
CA ALA A 78 16.06 -3.19 -9.18
C ALA A 78 16.23 -4.71 -9.26
N GLU A 79 16.37 -5.37 -8.12
CA GLU A 79 16.39 -6.84 -8.00
C GLU A 79 14.99 -7.45 -8.05
N SER A 80 13.92 -6.65 -7.86
CA SER A 80 12.53 -7.13 -7.94
C SER A 80 12.08 -7.36 -9.38
N THR A 81 10.96 -8.07 -9.55
CA THR A 81 10.32 -8.23 -10.87
C THR A 81 9.22 -7.18 -11.13
N TRP A 82 9.05 -6.20 -10.25
CA TRP A 82 8.09 -5.12 -10.47
C TRP A 82 8.52 -4.18 -11.58
N ASP A 83 7.69 -4.02 -12.61
CA ASP A 83 7.85 -3.00 -13.64
C ASP A 83 7.14 -1.69 -13.29
N CYS A 84 6.20 -1.76 -12.34
CA CYS A 84 5.46 -0.60 -11.85
C CYS A 84 5.12 -0.76 -10.37
N VAL A 85 5.40 0.28 -9.58
CA VAL A 85 5.03 0.35 -8.17
C VAL A 85 4.19 1.60 -7.89
N PHE A 86 3.09 1.39 -7.18
CA PHE A 86 2.30 2.47 -6.60
C PHE A 86 2.87 2.75 -5.21
N ASP A 87 3.72 3.79 -5.15
CA ASP A 87 4.41 4.19 -3.92
C ASP A 87 3.49 5.04 -3.06
N ASN A 88 3.04 4.46 -1.97
CA ASN A 88 2.16 5.14 -1.04
C ASN A 88 2.91 6.04 -0.07
N LEU A 89 2.55 7.30 -0.11
CA LEU A 89 2.87 8.25 0.93
C LEU A 89 1.96 7.91 2.13
N MET A 90 2.55 7.55 3.26
CA MET A 90 1.85 6.98 4.41
C MET A 90 1.07 8.04 5.20
N ASP A 91 -0.21 8.20 4.92
CA ASP A 91 -1.11 9.01 5.75
C ASP A 91 -1.25 8.39 7.16
N GLY A 92 -1.29 9.21 8.17
CA GLY A 92 -1.41 8.78 9.57
C GLY A 92 -0.12 8.22 10.19
N CYS A 93 0.86 7.87 9.39
CA CYS A 93 2.14 7.31 9.84
C CYS A 93 3.28 8.31 9.73
N CYS A 94 3.27 9.16 8.73
CA CYS A 94 4.27 10.22 8.54
C CYS A 94 3.88 11.46 9.34
N MET A 95 4.26 11.47 10.58
CA MET A 95 3.93 12.54 11.52
C MET A 95 5.04 13.59 11.54
N ILE A 96 5.25 14.26 10.42
CA ILE A 96 6.28 15.32 10.34
C ILE A 96 5.92 16.46 11.27
N SER A 97 4.68 16.93 11.25
CA SER A 97 4.22 18.04 12.06
C SER A 97 3.02 17.73 12.96
N SER A 98 2.28 16.66 12.73
CA SER A 98 1.07 16.30 13.45
C SER A 98 1.09 14.86 13.94
N LYS A 99 0.45 14.59 15.08
CA LYS A 99 0.20 13.24 15.60
C LYS A 99 -1.15 12.66 15.16
N HIS A 100 -1.94 13.43 14.42
CA HIS A 100 -3.31 13.09 14.09
C HIS A 100 -3.57 13.31 12.60
N GLY A 101 -3.06 12.42 11.80
CA GLY A 101 -3.17 12.47 10.35
C GLY A 101 -2.26 13.51 9.69
N TRP A 102 -2.09 13.36 8.41
CA TRP A 102 -1.28 14.25 7.61
C TRP A 102 -1.91 15.62 7.44
N LYS A 103 -1.07 16.64 7.54
CA LYS A 103 -1.41 18.01 7.17
C LYS A 103 -0.92 18.29 5.76
N TRP A 104 -1.51 19.29 5.13
CA TRP A 104 -1.14 19.70 3.78
C TRP A 104 0.36 19.91 3.61
N ASN A 105 0.99 20.60 4.53
CA ASN A 105 2.43 20.88 4.47
C ASN A 105 3.28 19.61 4.58
N ASP A 106 2.84 18.62 5.34
CA ASP A 106 3.55 17.34 5.50
C ASP A 106 3.57 16.57 4.17
N VAL A 107 2.43 16.50 3.49
CA VAL A 107 2.31 15.83 2.18
C VAL A 107 3.15 16.54 1.12
N ILE A 108 3.07 17.87 1.06
CA ILE A 108 3.86 18.65 0.08
C ILE A 108 5.36 18.49 0.33
N TYR A 109 5.77 18.46 1.60
CA TYR A 109 7.18 18.23 1.97
C TYR A 109 7.63 16.82 1.54
N ASP A 110 6.93 15.77 1.95
CA ASP A 110 7.31 14.38 1.66
C ASP A 110 7.30 14.10 0.15
N LEU A 111 6.22 14.47 -0.54
CA LEU A 111 6.13 14.31 -1.99
C LEU A 111 7.22 15.11 -2.72
N GLY A 112 7.50 16.33 -2.28
CA GLY A 112 8.56 17.16 -2.84
C GLY A 112 9.94 16.54 -2.66
N MET A 113 10.24 15.96 -1.49
CA MET A 113 11.51 15.28 -1.22
C MET A 113 11.68 14.03 -2.08
N ARG A 114 10.62 13.23 -2.25
CA ARG A 114 10.63 12.05 -3.13
C ARG A 114 10.81 12.43 -4.60
N LEU A 115 10.10 13.45 -5.07
CA LEU A 115 10.28 13.98 -6.44
C LEU A 115 11.70 14.47 -6.67
N ALA A 116 12.33 15.13 -5.68
CA ALA A 116 13.72 15.56 -5.76
C ALA A 116 14.69 14.38 -5.83
N ASP A 117 14.45 13.33 -5.02
CA ASP A 117 15.27 12.12 -5.04
C ASP A 117 15.19 11.42 -6.41
N ILE A 118 13.98 11.20 -6.91
CA ILE A 118 13.74 10.57 -8.22
C ILE A 118 14.32 11.38 -9.38
N ALA A 119 14.32 12.71 -9.28
CA ALA A 119 14.90 13.57 -10.32
C ALA A 119 16.43 13.43 -10.46
N HIS A 120 17.12 12.84 -9.48
CA HIS A 120 18.57 12.66 -9.46
C HIS A 120 19.05 11.26 -9.84
N GLN A 121 18.17 10.41 -10.38
CA GLN A 121 18.50 9.04 -10.79
C GLN A 121 17.81 8.66 -12.11
N ASP A 122 18.27 7.57 -12.73
CA ASP A 122 17.78 7.10 -14.05
C ASP A 122 16.90 5.85 -13.96
N PHE A 123 16.80 5.22 -12.80
CA PHE A 123 16.17 3.91 -12.64
C PHE A 123 14.64 3.98 -12.59
N LEU A 124 14.07 4.98 -11.92
CA LEU A 124 12.61 5.17 -11.84
C LEU A 124 12.13 6.17 -12.90
N ILE A 125 11.00 5.87 -13.52
CA ILE A 125 10.26 6.79 -14.38
C ILE A 125 9.00 7.24 -13.64
N LYS A 126 8.86 8.56 -13.41
CA LYS A 126 7.59 9.10 -12.91
C LYS A 126 6.46 8.75 -13.88
N CYS A 127 5.53 7.94 -13.42
CA CYS A 127 4.44 7.43 -14.23
C CYS A 127 3.24 8.38 -14.16
N GLU A 128 2.89 9.01 -15.26
CA GLU A 128 1.75 9.92 -15.36
C GLU A 128 0.61 9.35 -16.22
N LYS A 129 0.88 8.32 -17.01
CA LYS A 129 -0.07 7.64 -17.90
C LYS A 129 0.33 6.18 -18.11
N VAL A 130 -0.60 5.36 -18.55
CA VAL A 130 -0.41 3.92 -18.77
C VAL A 130 0.78 3.61 -19.68
N ASP A 131 1.01 4.41 -20.73
CA ASP A 131 2.13 4.22 -21.65
C ASP A 131 3.50 4.28 -20.95
N ASP A 132 3.59 5.00 -19.82
CA ASP A 132 4.85 5.10 -19.06
C ASP A 132 5.21 3.76 -18.40
N ILE A 133 4.23 2.91 -18.07
CA ILE A 133 4.48 1.55 -17.54
C ILE A 133 5.17 0.71 -18.61
N PHE A 134 4.62 0.69 -19.82
CA PHE A 134 5.21 -0.07 -20.94
C PHE A 134 6.58 0.48 -21.35
N ARG A 135 6.74 1.80 -21.29
CA ARG A 135 8.04 2.44 -21.56
C ARG A 135 9.07 2.04 -20.50
N ALA A 136 8.71 2.06 -19.22
CA ALA A 136 9.60 1.64 -18.13
C ALA A 136 10.08 0.21 -18.36
N LYS A 137 9.16 -0.73 -18.60
CA LYS A 137 9.52 -2.11 -18.92
C LYS A 137 10.46 -2.24 -20.12
N ALA A 138 10.16 -1.54 -21.22
CA ALA A 138 10.98 -1.59 -22.43
C ALA A 138 12.40 -1.01 -22.22
N GLU A 139 12.56 -0.07 -21.29
CA GLU A 139 13.83 0.54 -20.91
C GLU A 139 14.57 -0.18 -19.77
N GLY A 140 14.00 -1.25 -19.20
CA GLY A 140 14.54 -1.93 -18.02
C GLY A 140 14.54 -1.06 -16.77
N LYS A 141 13.50 -0.23 -16.61
CA LYS A 141 13.27 0.67 -15.48
C LYS A 141 11.97 0.33 -14.79
N VAL A 142 11.71 0.96 -13.64
CA VAL A 142 10.44 0.83 -12.92
C VAL A 142 9.61 2.11 -13.06
N ALA A 143 8.35 1.97 -13.43
CA ALA A 143 7.37 3.05 -13.41
C ALA A 143 6.98 3.35 -11.95
N TRP A 144 7.20 4.58 -11.51
CA TRP A 144 6.86 5.03 -10.17
C TRP A 144 5.59 5.88 -10.19
N VAL A 145 4.56 5.43 -9.49
CA VAL A 145 3.26 6.11 -9.36
C VAL A 145 3.12 6.65 -7.95
N PRO A 146 3.19 7.96 -7.72
CA PRO A 146 2.94 8.51 -6.39
C PRO A 146 1.46 8.38 -6.01
N VAL A 147 1.21 7.88 -4.83
CA VAL A 147 -0.11 7.66 -4.25
C VAL A 147 -0.18 8.34 -2.89
N VAL A 148 -1.37 8.78 -2.49
CA VAL A 148 -1.63 9.27 -1.14
C VAL A 148 -2.73 8.43 -0.49
N GLU A 149 -2.45 7.87 0.66
CA GLU A 149 -3.28 6.82 1.27
C GLU A 149 -4.53 7.33 2.00
N GLY A 150 -4.73 8.62 2.08
CA GLY A 150 -5.92 9.24 2.66
C GLY A 150 -6.04 10.71 2.27
N ALA A 151 -7.22 11.30 2.43
CA ALA A 151 -7.54 12.66 2.01
C ALA A 151 -7.63 13.68 3.17
N ALA A 152 -7.12 13.34 4.38
CA ALA A 152 -7.15 14.23 5.53
C ALA A 152 -6.45 15.56 5.26
N MET A 153 -5.34 15.53 4.49
CA MET A 153 -4.55 16.70 4.11
C MET A 153 -5.27 17.70 3.20
N LEU A 154 -6.39 17.32 2.61
CA LEU A 154 -7.19 18.29 1.83
C LEU A 154 -7.76 19.41 2.69
N GLU A 155 -7.98 19.17 3.99
CA GLU A 155 -8.39 20.20 4.96
C GLU A 155 -9.59 21.04 4.47
N ASN A 156 -10.57 20.36 3.82
CA ASN A 156 -11.77 20.94 3.19
C ASN A 156 -11.52 21.86 1.97
N GLU A 157 -10.34 21.78 1.35
CA GLU A 157 -9.99 22.51 0.13
C GLU A 157 -9.99 21.58 -1.07
N VAL A 158 -11.07 21.52 -1.85
CA VAL A 158 -11.21 20.57 -2.97
C VAL A 158 -10.17 20.80 -4.07
N ASP A 159 -9.71 22.05 -4.27
CA ASP A 159 -8.71 22.39 -5.31
C ASP A 159 -7.32 21.77 -5.03
N ARG A 160 -7.08 21.30 -3.80
CA ARG A 160 -5.86 20.56 -3.48
C ARG A 160 -5.75 19.24 -4.22
N VAL A 161 -6.87 18.66 -4.69
CA VAL A 161 -6.87 17.50 -5.61
C VAL A 161 -6.14 17.85 -6.90
N ASP A 162 -6.39 19.02 -7.47
CA ASP A 162 -5.73 19.48 -8.71
C ASP A 162 -4.24 19.72 -8.49
N VAL A 163 -3.86 20.26 -7.33
CA VAL A 163 -2.44 20.48 -6.97
C VAL A 163 -1.70 19.14 -6.89
N LEU A 164 -2.26 18.16 -6.17
CA LEU A 164 -1.67 16.83 -6.06
C LEU A 164 -1.57 16.14 -7.42
N TYR A 165 -2.62 16.24 -8.24
CA TYR A 165 -2.58 15.72 -9.59
C TYR A 165 -1.49 16.37 -10.45
N GLY A 166 -1.35 17.69 -10.35
CA GLY A 166 -0.28 18.44 -11.01
C GLY A 166 1.12 18.04 -10.56
N MET A 167 1.30 17.63 -9.31
CA MET A 167 2.55 17.08 -8.78
C MET A 167 2.80 15.62 -9.21
N GLY A 168 1.82 14.95 -9.80
CA GLY A 168 1.93 13.61 -10.35
C GLY A 168 1.17 12.53 -9.61
N VAL A 169 0.48 12.83 -8.51
CA VAL A 169 -0.37 11.85 -7.81
C VAL A 169 -1.44 11.32 -8.77
N ARG A 170 -1.59 10.00 -8.84
CA ARG A 170 -2.57 9.35 -9.74
C ARG A 170 -3.60 8.50 -9.01
N LEU A 171 -3.38 8.17 -7.75
CA LEU A 171 -4.32 7.47 -6.90
C LEU A 171 -4.35 8.15 -5.53
N MET A 172 -5.53 8.33 -4.95
CA MET A 172 -5.67 8.88 -3.60
C MET A 172 -6.78 8.14 -2.85
N GLY A 173 -6.46 7.74 -1.60
CA GLY A 173 -7.42 7.22 -0.64
C GLY A 173 -8.39 8.30 -0.15
N ILE A 174 -9.64 7.92 0.14
CA ILE A 174 -10.63 8.85 0.68
C ILE A 174 -10.46 9.02 2.19
N THR A 175 -10.25 7.94 2.92
CA THR A 175 -9.88 7.97 4.34
C THR A 175 -8.70 7.05 4.56
N TYR A 176 -7.93 7.30 5.61
CA TYR A 176 -7.13 6.26 6.25
C TYR A 176 -8.03 5.45 7.20
N SER A 177 -7.52 4.95 8.30
CA SER A 177 -8.31 4.11 9.21
C SER A 177 -9.35 4.88 10.04
N GLU A 178 -9.15 6.19 10.24
CA GLU A 178 -10.03 7.10 10.96
C GLU A 178 -10.90 7.92 10.00
N SER A 179 -11.94 8.54 10.53
CA SER A 179 -12.73 9.54 9.79
C SER A 179 -11.93 10.81 9.52
N ASN A 180 -12.20 11.41 8.37
CA ASN A 180 -11.75 12.75 8.02
C ASN A 180 -12.90 13.57 7.42
N GLY A 181 -12.60 14.71 6.82
CA GLY A 181 -13.62 15.56 6.19
C GLY A 181 -14.39 14.91 5.05
N CYS A 182 -13.88 13.82 4.46
CA CYS A 182 -14.51 13.15 3.33
C CYS A 182 -15.47 12.03 3.72
N GLY A 183 -15.19 11.30 4.80
CA GLY A 183 -15.99 10.14 5.17
C GLY A 183 -15.46 9.38 6.37
N SER A 184 -15.96 8.18 6.57
CA SER A 184 -15.57 7.30 7.68
C SER A 184 -14.54 6.28 7.28
N GLY A 185 -13.48 6.16 8.08
CA GLY A 185 -12.49 5.10 7.98
C GLY A 185 -12.97 3.79 8.60
N LEU A 186 -12.23 2.73 8.33
CA LEU A 186 -12.60 1.35 8.72
C LEU A 186 -12.60 1.10 10.25
N LYS A 187 -11.95 1.95 11.05
CA LYS A 187 -11.90 1.82 12.51
C LYS A 187 -13.05 2.50 13.23
N GLU A 188 -13.86 3.26 12.52
CA GLU A 188 -14.96 3.97 13.15
C GLU A 188 -15.99 2.98 13.70
N LYS A 189 -16.48 3.27 14.91
CA LYS A 189 -17.53 2.50 15.54
C LYS A 189 -18.84 2.55 14.73
N SER A 190 -19.09 3.69 14.09
CA SER A 190 -20.25 3.92 13.24
C SER A 190 -19.80 4.56 11.94
N ASP A 191 -19.93 3.82 10.84
CA ASP A 191 -19.65 4.34 9.52
C ASP A 191 -20.78 5.26 9.07
N GLY A 192 -20.53 6.56 9.04
CA GLY A 192 -21.48 7.61 8.64
C GLY A 192 -21.72 7.69 7.13
N GLY A 193 -20.86 7.06 6.33
CA GLY A 193 -20.86 7.19 4.87
C GLY A 193 -20.05 8.38 4.37
N LEU A 194 -20.14 8.63 3.06
CA LEU A 194 -19.48 9.73 2.37
C LEU A 194 -20.12 11.07 2.76
N THR A 195 -19.30 12.05 3.10
CA THR A 195 -19.79 13.41 3.44
C THR A 195 -20.11 14.20 2.16
N PHE A 196 -20.74 15.36 2.33
CA PHE A 196 -20.94 16.30 1.22
C PHE A 196 -19.61 16.75 0.61
N PHE A 197 -18.61 17.05 1.44
CA PHE A 197 -17.27 17.38 0.98
C PHE A 197 -16.60 16.19 0.28
N GLY A 198 -16.75 14.98 0.83
CA GLY A 198 -16.25 13.77 0.20
C GLY A 198 -16.82 13.53 -1.20
N ALA A 199 -18.12 13.79 -1.39
CA ALA A 199 -18.74 13.71 -2.72
C ALA A 199 -18.13 14.71 -3.71
N GLN A 200 -17.83 15.94 -3.26
CA GLN A 200 -17.14 16.94 -4.09
C GLN A 200 -15.71 16.49 -4.45
N VAL A 201 -14.99 15.86 -3.52
CA VAL A 201 -13.66 15.30 -3.76
C VAL A 201 -13.73 14.16 -4.79
N VAL A 202 -14.64 13.21 -4.63
CA VAL A 202 -14.86 12.11 -5.61
C VAL A 202 -15.17 12.66 -7.00
N GLU A 203 -16.05 13.67 -7.09
CA GLU A 203 -16.38 14.31 -8.37
C GLU A 203 -15.14 15.00 -8.97
N ARG A 204 -14.34 15.73 -8.16
CA ARG A 204 -13.12 16.39 -8.62
C ARG A 204 -12.08 15.40 -9.10
N MET A 205 -11.84 14.30 -8.38
CA MET A 205 -10.93 13.24 -8.77
C MET A 205 -11.34 12.64 -10.13
N ASN A 206 -12.64 12.36 -10.33
CA ASN A 206 -13.15 11.87 -11.60
C ASN A 206 -12.90 12.86 -12.76
N LYS A 207 -13.01 14.17 -12.51
CA LYS A 207 -12.81 15.22 -13.52
C LYS A 207 -11.34 15.38 -13.92
N VAL A 208 -10.43 15.35 -12.97
CA VAL A 208 -9.00 15.52 -13.25
C VAL A 208 -8.33 14.22 -13.71
N GLY A 209 -8.97 13.07 -13.53
CA GLY A 209 -8.43 11.76 -13.90
C GLY A 209 -7.58 11.12 -12.80
N MET A 210 -7.74 11.52 -11.55
CA MET A 210 -7.13 10.86 -10.39
C MET A 210 -8.00 9.66 -10.00
N ALA A 211 -7.39 8.49 -9.85
CA ALA A 211 -8.06 7.29 -9.39
C ALA A 211 -8.42 7.39 -7.89
N ILE A 212 -9.50 6.72 -7.50
CA ILE A 212 -10.01 6.71 -6.14
C ILE A 212 -9.67 5.38 -5.49
N ASP A 213 -9.10 5.41 -4.29
CA ASP A 213 -8.84 4.23 -3.48
C ASP A 213 -9.76 4.17 -2.25
N ALA A 214 -10.27 2.99 -1.97
CA ALA A 214 -11.15 2.71 -0.85
C ALA A 214 -10.61 1.62 0.10
N ALA A 215 -9.30 1.37 0.14
CA ALA A 215 -8.70 0.31 0.93
C ALA A 215 -8.97 0.47 2.45
N HIS A 216 -8.70 1.65 3.01
CA HIS A 216 -8.90 1.96 4.44
C HIS A 216 -10.28 2.54 4.76
N VAL A 217 -11.16 2.61 3.80
CA VAL A 217 -12.49 3.23 3.93
C VAL A 217 -13.48 2.27 4.60
N GLY A 218 -14.39 2.78 5.42
CA GLY A 218 -15.49 2.00 5.99
C GLY A 218 -16.42 1.41 4.90
N ASP A 219 -17.14 0.35 5.23
CA ASP A 219 -17.94 -0.39 4.24
C ASP A 219 -19.04 0.47 3.60
N LYS A 220 -19.79 1.20 4.44
CA LYS A 220 -20.85 2.09 3.96
C LYS A 220 -20.27 3.25 3.15
N THR A 221 -19.19 3.87 3.64
CA THR A 221 -18.51 4.94 2.91
C THR A 221 -17.98 4.43 1.57
N THR A 222 -17.45 3.20 1.50
CA THR A 222 -17.01 2.58 0.24
C THR A 222 -18.18 2.40 -0.73
N MET A 223 -19.33 1.94 -0.26
CA MET A 223 -20.54 1.81 -1.10
C MET A 223 -21.01 3.18 -1.63
N ASP A 224 -21.02 4.20 -0.76
CA ASP A 224 -21.39 5.56 -1.17
C ASP A 224 -20.40 6.13 -2.22
N ILE A 225 -19.09 5.82 -2.10
CA ILE A 225 -18.06 6.18 -3.11
C ILE A 225 -18.36 5.49 -4.44
N ILE A 226 -18.63 4.17 -4.43
CA ILE A 226 -18.96 3.39 -5.64
C ILE A 226 -20.18 3.96 -6.33
N GLU A 227 -21.22 4.33 -5.60
CA GLU A 227 -22.43 4.96 -6.15
C GLU A 227 -22.13 6.35 -6.73
N CYS A 228 -21.40 7.19 -5.99
CA CYS A 228 -21.07 8.56 -6.36
C CYS A 228 -20.11 8.65 -7.55
N SER A 229 -19.10 7.77 -7.63
CA SER A 229 -18.08 7.79 -8.67
C SER A 229 -18.67 7.45 -10.05
N LYS A 230 -18.28 8.20 -11.07
CA LYS A 230 -18.60 7.93 -12.48
C LYS A 230 -17.54 7.07 -13.18
N LYS A 231 -16.49 6.69 -12.47
CA LYS A 231 -15.37 5.89 -12.95
C LYS A 231 -15.19 4.68 -12.06
N PRO A 232 -14.53 3.62 -12.54
CA PRO A 232 -14.06 2.54 -11.68
C PRO A 232 -13.25 3.08 -10.51
N ILE A 233 -13.28 2.36 -9.38
CA ILE A 233 -12.44 2.67 -8.21
C ILE A 233 -11.47 1.52 -7.94
N PHE A 234 -10.47 1.77 -7.12
CA PHE A 234 -9.59 0.77 -6.57
C PHE A 234 -9.94 0.47 -5.12
N ILE A 235 -9.71 -0.75 -4.72
CA ILE A 235 -9.42 -1.13 -3.35
C ILE A 235 -7.99 -1.66 -3.41
N SER A 236 -7.02 -0.76 -3.26
CA SER A 236 -5.63 -1.02 -3.65
C SER A 236 -4.99 -2.16 -2.87
N HIS A 237 -5.38 -2.37 -1.60
CA HIS A 237 -4.85 -3.39 -0.71
C HIS A 237 -5.87 -3.78 0.36
N THR A 238 -6.29 -5.03 0.38
CA THR A 238 -7.25 -5.62 1.32
C THR A 238 -7.24 -7.14 1.22
N GLY A 239 -8.19 -7.80 1.87
CA GLY A 239 -8.50 -9.22 1.73
C GLY A 239 -9.99 -9.46 1.90
N ALA A 240 -10.40 -10.73 1.97
CA ALA A 240 -11.78 -11.16 2.12
C ALA A 240 -12.16 -11.32 3.60
N ARG A 241 -13.15 -10.57 4.08
CA ARG A 241 -13.67 -10.70 5.45
C ARG A 241 -14.29 -12.07 5.72
N ALA A 242 -14.75 -12.76 4.69
CA ALA A 242 -15.28 -14.10 4.80
C ALA A 242 -14.24 -15.14 5.25
N LEU A 243 -12.94 -14.92 4.96
CA LEU A 243 -11.85 -15.79 5.40
C LEU A 243 -11.33 -15.43 6.79
N TRP A 244 -11.37 -14.15 7.14
CA TRP A 244 -10.96 -13.66 8.44
C TRP A 244 -11.79 -12.44 8.85
N ASN A 245 -12.57 -12.56 9.94
CA ASN A 245 -13.51 -11.53 10.36
C ASN A 245 -12.80 -10.30 10.98
N SER A 246 -12.30 -9.43 10.12
CA SER A 246 -11.67 -8.17 10.49
C SER A 246 -12.29 -7.01 9.69
N ASN A 247 -12.44 -5.85 10.31
CA ASN A 247 -12.90 -4.64 9.61
C ASN A 247 -11.87 -4.13 8.58
N ARG A 248 -10.61 -4.56 8.68
CA ARG A 248 -9.58 -4.25 7.67
C ARG A 248 -9.90 -4.88 6.32
N LEU A 249 -10.57 -6.03 6.34
CA LEU A 249 -10.94 -6.80 5.16
C LEU A 249 -12.35 -6.41 4.68
N LYS A 250 -12.61 -6.56 3.39
CA LYS A 250 -13.88 -6.17 2.80
C LYS A 250 -14.87 -7.34 2.76
N PRO A 251 -16.16 -7.09 3.03
CA PRO A 251 -17.20 -8.10 2.84
C PRO A 251 -17.48 -8.30 1.34
N ASP A 252 -17.98 -9.48 0.97
CA ASP A 252 -18.29 -9.85 -0.42
C ASP A 252 -19.17 -8.83 -1.14
N SER A 253 -20.11 -8.21 -0.43
CA SER A 253 -20.98 -7.18 -1.01
C SER A 253 -20.21 -5.97 -1.53
N VAL A 254 -19.17 -5.54 -0.83
CA VAL A 254 -18.29 -4.43 -1.23
C VAL A 254 -17.38 -4.88 -2.37
N LEU A 255 -16.79 -6.10 -2.27
CA LEU A 255 -15.94 -6.65 -3.32
C LEU A 255 -16.70 -6.74 -4.64
N ARG A 256 -17.92 -7.31 -4.64
CA ARG A 256 -18.77 -7.40 -5.84
C ARG A 256 -19.15 -6.03 -6.38
N ALA A 257 -19.56 -5.10 -5.52
CA ALA A 257 -19.93 -3.75 -5.95
C ALA A 257 -18.76 -3.01 -6.62
N CYS A 258 -17.52 -3.19 -6.11
CA CYS A 258 -16.31 -2.65 -6.72
C CYS A 258 -16.11 -3.26 -8.13
N ALA A 259 -16.17 -4.57 -8.25
CA ALA A 259 -16.00 -5.29 -9.52
C ALA A 259 -17.11 -4.94 -10.54
N ASP A 260 -18.37 -4.90 -10.11
CA ASP A 260 -19.51 -4.52 -10.96
C ASP A 260 -19.37 -3.10 -11.54
N LYS A 261 -18.64 -2.22 -10.81
CA LYS A 261 -18.25 -0.88 -11.27
C LYS A 261 -17.06 -0.89 -12.25
N GLY A 262 -16.47 -2.06 -12.50
CA GLY A 262 -15.24 -2.22 -13.29
C GLY A 262 -13.96 -1.93 -12.50
N GLY A 263 -14.05 -1.90 -11.18
CA GLY A 263 -12.93 -1.65 -10.28
C GLY A 263 -12.01 -2.86 -10.10
N VAL A 264 -10.90 -2.64 -9.39
CA VAL A 264 -9.86 -3.65 -9.15
C VAL A 264 -9.54 -3.70 -7.66
N ILE A 265 -9.32 -4.91 -7.15
CA ILE A 265 -9.07 -5.21 -5.74
C ILE A 265 -7.68 -5.84 -5.60
N GLY A 266 -6.79 -5.15 -4.89
CA GLY A 266 -5.46 -5.66 -4.54
C GLY A 266 -5.49 -6.43 -3.23
N ILE A 267 -4.77 -7.54 -3.19
CA ILE A 267 -4.59 -8.33 -1.95
C ILE A 267 -3.38 -7.80 -1.20
N GLU A 268 -3.52 -7.63 0.12
CA GLU A 268 -2.48 -7.10 1.01
C GLU A 268 -1.74 -8.19 1.78
N ALA A 269 -0.51 -7.89 2.18
CA ALA A 269 0.32 -8.69 3.05
C ALA A 269 0.60 -8.03 4.41
N ALA A 270 -0.12 -6.97 4.76
CA ALA A 270 0.08 -6.30 6.03
C ALA A 270 -0.05 -7.27 7.20
N PRO A 271 0.92 -7.30 8.14
CA PRO A 271 0.97 -8.27 9.21
C PRO A 271 -0.33 -8.36 10.01
N HIS A 272 -0.76 -9.58 10.32
CA HIS A 272 -1.93 -9.90 11.13
C HIS A 272 -3.29 -9.53 10.54
N THR A 273 -3.37 -9.22 9.26
CA THR A 273 -4.63 -8.83 8.60
C THR A 273 -5.14 -9.87 7.64
N THR A 274 -4.36 -10.31 6.67
CA THR A 274 -4.72 -11.31 5.66
C THR A 274 -4.33 -12.73 6.08
N ILE A 275 -4.81 -13.16 7.23
CA ILE A 275 -4.73 -14.54 7.71
C ILE A 275 -6.05 -15.28 7.48
N THR A 276 -6.05 -16.59 7.61
CA THR A 276 -7.24 -17.43 7.47
C THR A 276 -7.35 -18.41 8.64
N GLU A 277 -8.52 -19.00 8.85
CA GLU A 277 -8.65 -20.06 9.86
C GLU A 277 -7.76 -21.28 9.55
N LYS A 278 -7.54 -21.56 8.25
CA LYS A 278 -6.70 -22.66 7.79
C LYS A 278 -5.20 -22.32 7.93
N ASN A 279 -4.81 -21.10 7.63
CA ASN A 279 -3.46 -20.57 7.75
C ASN A 279 -3.48 -19.33 8.69
N PRO A 280 -3.50 -19.55 10.02
CA PRO A 280 -3.58 -18.46 10.99
C PRO A 280 -2.24 -17.75 11.19
N THR A 281 -1.18 -18.24 10.56
CA THR A 281 0.14 -17.61 10.51
C THR A 281 0.27 -16.83 9.22
N HIS A 282 0.67 -15.57 9.29
CA HIS A 282 0.74 -14.71 8.11
C HIS A 282 1.94 -15.09 7.23
N THR A 283 1.66 -15.58 6.04
CA THR A 283 2.63 -16.06 5.05
C THR A 283 2.06 -15.91 3.64
N ILE A 284 2.89 -16.20 2.62
CA ILE A 284 2.43 -16.25 1.22
C ILE A 284 1.19 -17.17 1.05
N GLU A 285 1.11 -18.28 1.79
CA GLU A 285 -0.02 -19.21 1.68
C GLU A 285 -1.34 -18.56 2.15
N SER A 286 -1.35 -17.84 3.28
CA SER A 286 -2.56 -17.15 3.75
C SER A 286 -2.93 -16.00 2.81
N PHE A 287 -1.94 -15.25 2.33
CA PHE A 287 -2.12 -14.18 1.35
C PHE A 287 -2.76 -14.70 0.05
N MET A 288 -2.25 -15.80 -0.50
CA MET A 288 -2.79 -16.37 -1.73
C MET A 288 -4.16 -17.02 -1.56
N GLU A 289 -4.52 -17.50 -0.36
CA GLU A 289 -5.90 -17.93 -0.07
C GLU A 289 -6.89 -16.77 -0.20
N HIS A 290 -6.52 -15.56 0.24
CA HIS A 290 -7.35 -14.38 0.00
C HIS A 290 -7.46 -14.04 -1.49
N PHE A 291 -6.36 -14.15 -2.24
CA PHE A 291 -6.39 -13.95 -3.69
C PHE A 291 -7.36 -14.92 -4.39
N GLU A 292 -7.23 -16.23 -4.11
CA GLU A 292 -8.10 -17.25 -4.70
C GLU A 292 -9.57 -17.01 -4.35
N TYR A 293 -9.86 -16.69 -3.09
CA TYR A 293 -11.22 -16.40 -2.67
C TYR A 293 -11.79 -15.16 -3.39
N VAL A 294 -11.06 -14.06 -3.42
CA VAL A 294 -11.52 -12.84 -4.08
C VAL A 294 -11.70 -13.07 -5.58
N LYS A 295 -10.77 -13.77 -6.24
CA LYS A 295 -10.91 -14.20 -7.63
C LYS A 295 -12.22 -14.98 -7.88
N ASP A 296 -12.58 -15.90 -6.99
CA ASP A 296 -13.81 -16.68 -7.10
C ASP A 296 -15.08 -15.83 -6.87
N VAL A 297 -14.97 -14.77 -6.05
CA VAL A 297 -16.07 -13.85 -5.76
C VAL A 297 -16.31 -12.86 -6.89
N VAL A 298 -15.25 -12.30 -7.51
CA VAL A 298 -15.35 -11.15 -8.44
C VAL A 298 -14.83 -11.45 -9.85
N GLY A 299 -14.15 -12.55 -10.07
CA GLY A 299 -13.49 -12.88 -11.35
C GLY A 299 -12.06 -12.36 -11.42
N ILE A 300 -11.26 -13.02 -12.27
CA ILE A 300 -9.82 -12.73 -12.42
C ILE A 300 -9.52 -11.32 -12.93
N ASP A 301 -10.40 -10.71 -13.70
CA ASP A 301 -10.23 -9.38 -14.25
C ASP A 301 -10.34 -8.26 -13.20
N HIS A 302 -10.76 -8.59 -11.98
CA HIS A 302 -11.02 -7.64 -10.90
C HIS A 302 -10.16 -7.86 -9.65
N VAL A 303 -9.21 -8.80 -9.67
CA VAL A 303 -8.30 -9.07 -8.55
C VAL A 303 -6.84 -8.89 -8.99
N THR A 304 -6.03 -8.35 -8.11
CA THR A 304 -4.61 -8.11 -8.31
C THR A 304 -3.88 -8.10 -6.97
N PHE A 305 -2.67 -7.54 -6.93
CA PHE A 305 -1.82 -7.49 -5.75
C PHE A 305 -1.49 -6.04 -5.38
N GLY A 306 -1.56 -5.77 -4.09
CA GLY A 306 -1.06 -4.57 -3.45
C GLY A 306 -0.51 -4.99 -2.10
N PRO A 307 0.70 -5.59 -2.05
CA PRO A 307 1.18 -6.30 -0.87
C PRO A 307 1.31 -5.44 0.38
N ASP A 308 1.46 -4.13 0.25
CA ASP A 308 1.62 -3.22 1.40
C ASP A 308 2.90 -3.54 2.18
N THR A 309 3.99 -3.74 1.46
CA THR A 309 5.29 -4.14 2.01
C THR A 309 6.31 -3.00 1.97
N LEU A 310 7.42 -3.19 2.66
CA LEU A 310 8.48 -2.20 2.81
C LEU A 310 9.85 -2.87 2.94
N TYR A 311 10.93 -2.11 2.85
CA TYR A 311 12.28 -2.60 3.10
C TYR A 311 12.73 -2.26 4.52
N GLY A 312 12.71 -3.28 5.39
CA GLY A 312 13.01 -3.19 6.81
C GLY A 312 12.18 -4.18 7.63
N ASP A 313 12.11 -3.98 8.94
CA ASP A 313 11.29 -4.79 9.83
C ASP A 313 9.80 -4.44 9.67
N HIS A 314 9.13 -5.15 8.79
CA HIS A 314 7.73 -4.93 8.44
C HIS A 314 6.79 -5.11 9.64
N VAL A 315 6.98 -6.17 10.41
CA VAL A 315 6.18 -6.44 11.62
C VAL A 315 6.48 -5.39 12.69
N GLY A 316 7.75 -5.08 12.90
CA GLY A 316 8.18 -4.06 13.87
C GLY A 316 7.66 -2.67 13.55
N LEU A 317 7.56 -2.28 12.26
CA LEU A 317 6.96 -1.00 11.85
C LEU A 317 5.50 -0.90 12.29
N HIS A 318 4.71 -1.94 12.07
CA HIS A 318 3.32 -1.95 12.51
C HIS A 318 3.19 -1.82 14.03
N HIS A 319 4.09 -2.42 14.81
CA HIS A 319 4.15 -2.22 16.27
C HIS A 319 4.54 -0.79 16.64
N ALA A 320 5.53 -0.19 15.97
CA ALA A 320 5.96 1.18 16.20
C ALA A 320 4.81 2.18 15.92
N PHE A 321 4.06 1.99 14.85
CA PHE A 321 2.90 2.80 14.54
C PHE A 321 1.79 2.66 15.59
N ALA A 322 1.48 1.45 16.00
CA ALA A 322 0.48 1.22 17.05
C ALA A 322 0.84 1.90 18.37
N ALA A 323 2.13 1.96 18.71
CA ALA A 323 2.64 2.62 19.90
C ALA A 323 2.60 4.16 19.79
N SER A 324 2.82 4.71 18.59
CA SER A 324 2.99 6.14 18.34
C SER A 324 1.68 6.85 18.01
N LEU A 325 0.75 6.18 17.36
CA LEU A 325 -0.58 6.70 17.08
C LEU A 325 -1.39 6.70 18.37
N SER A 326 -2.10 7.80 18.66
CA SER A 326 -3.03 7.89 19.80
C SER A 326 -4.18 6.88 19.72
N ILE A 327 -4.27 6.15 18.63
CA ILE A 327 -5.24 5.10 18.39
C ILE A 327 -4.57 3.79 18.84
N LYS A 328 -5.04 3.25 19.94
CA LYS A 328 -4.65 1.91 20.38
C LYS A 328 -5.14 0.89 19.36
N GLN A 329 -4.35 0.65 18.34
CA GLN A 329 -4.45 -0.60 17.61
C GLN A 329 -4.01 -1.71 18.55
N ALA A 330 -4.93 -2.54 18.96
CA ALA A 330 -4.55 -3.78 19.61
C ALA A 330 -4.08 -4.74 18.52
N PHE A 331 -2.79 -4.73 18.21
CA PHE A 331 -2.17 -5.90 17.62
C PHE A 331 -2.37 -7.07 18.57
N GLY A 332 -2.87 -8.18 18.04
CA GLY A 332 -3.24 -9.30 18.90
C GLY A 332 -4.26 -8.87 19.96
N LYS A 333 -5.48 -8.53 19.54
CA LYS A 333 -6.57 -8.28 20.46
C LYS A 333 -6.67 -9.47 21.39
N LYS A 334 -6.32 -9.28 22.66
CA LYS A 334 -6.48 -10.35 23.64
C LYS A 334 -7.97 -10.65 23.76
N ASN A 335 -8.31 -11.90 23.58
CA ASN A 335 -9.62 -12.42 23.90
C ASN A 335 -9.92 -12.21 25.40
N ALA A 336 -11.17 -12.36 25.80
CA ALA A 336 -11.58 -12.24 27.21
C ALA A 336 -10.81 -13.19 28.16
N ASP A 337 -10.26 -14.28 27.64
CA ASP A 337 -9.41 -15.26 28.35
C ASP A 337 -7.91 -14.91 28.35
N GLY A 338 -7.53 -13.77 27.73
CA GLY A 338 -6.14 -13.30 27.67
C GLY A 338 -5.32 -13.90 26.53
N THR A 339 -5.89 -14.77 25.70
CA THR A 339 -5.24 -15.28 24.48
C THR A 339 -5.26 -14.26 23.38
N THR A 340 -4.27 -14.30 22.47
CA THR A 340 -4.29 -13.50 21.23
C THR A 340 -5.21 -14.15 20.22
N SER A 341 -5.91 -13.33 19.42
CA SER A 341 -6.81 -13.82 18.38
C SER A 341 -6.09 -14.54 17.24
N PHE A 342 -4.76 -14.36 17.11
CA PHE A 342 -3.90 -15.00 16.12
C PHE A 342 -2.46 -15.08 16.65
N PRO A 343 -1.62 -16.02 16.17
CA PRO A 343 -0.19 -16.05 16.46
C PRO A 343 0.52 -14.86 15.86
N GLU A 344 1.36 -14.19 16.65
CA GLU A 344 2.29 -13.20 16.10
C GLU A 344 3.41 -13.88 15.32
N VAL A 345 3.80 -13.27 14.21
CA VAL A 345 4.96 -13.71 13.42
C VAL A 345 6.09 -12.69 13.53
N PRO A 346 7.37 -13.11 13.50
CA PRO A 346 8.49 -12.17 13.47
C PRO A 346 8.66 -11.51 12.10
N TYR A 347 8.18 -12.13 11.03
CA TYR A 347 8.17 -11.62 9.66
C TYR A 347 7.12 -12.36 8.83
N VAL A 348 6.73 -11.79 7.69
CA VAL A 348 5.70 -12.34 6.80
C VAL A 348 6.37 -13.18 5.71
N ARG A 349 6.56 -14.47 5.96
CA ARG A 349 7.32 -15.38 5.10
C ARG A 349 6.81 -15.39 3.66
N GLY A 350 7.72 -15.10 2.74
CA GLY A 350 7.49 -15.13 1.30
C GLY A 350 6.93 -13.83 0.71
N ILE A 351 6.56 -12.86 1.56
CA ILE A 351 6.03 -11.55 1.18
C ILE A 351 6.44 -10.46 2.19
N GLU A 352 7.65 -10.54 2.74
CA GLU A 352 8.13 -9.60 3.76
C GLU A 352 8.42 -8.22 3.19
N ASN A 353 8.91 -8.15 1.97
CA ASN A 353 9.29 -6.91 1.31
C ASN A 353 8.90 -6.93 -0.17
N PRO A 354 8.95 -5.77 -0.87
CA PRO A 354 8.53 -5.70 -2.28
C PRO A 354 9.26 -6.66 -3.21
N THR A 355 10.53 -6.94 -2.98
CA THR A 355 11.32 -7.85 -3.81
C THR A 355 10.88 -9.30 -3.62
N GLU A 356 10.80 -9.77 -2.37
CA GLU A 356 10.36 -11.13 -2.05
C GLU A 356 8.92 -11.38 -2.54
N ALA A 357 8.02 -10.40 -2.33
CA ALA A 357 6.65 -10.47 -2.82
C ALA A 357 6.59 -10.60 -4.35
N SER A 358 7.40 -9.83 -5.08
CA SER A 358 7.42 -9.85 -6.55
C SER A 358 7.78 -11.22 -7.12
N TYR A 359 8.73 -11.92 -6.50
CA TYR A 359 9.10 -13.26 -6.90
C TYR A 359 8.02 -14.29 -6.56
N ASN A 360 7.59 -14.33 -5.31
CA ASN A 360 6.78 -15.42 -4.78
C ASN A 360 5.33 -15.39 -5.25
N ILE A 361 4.75 -14.22 -5.49
CA ILE A 361 3.38 -14.11 -6.00
C ILE A 361 3.23 -14.83 -7.34
N LEU A 362 4.10 -14.56 -8.31
CA LEU A 362 4.03 -15.22 -9.60
C LEU A 362 4.45 -16.69 -9.51
N ARG A 363 5.47 -17.02 -8.72
CA ARG A 363 5.93 -18.41 -8.52
C ARG A 363 4.86 -19.28 -7.87
N TRP A 364 4.04 -18.71 -7.00
CA TRP A 364 2.92 -19.43 -6.39
C TRP A 364 1.80 -19.72 -7.41
N LEU A 365 1.59 -18.84 -8.39
CA LEU A 365 0.57 -18.98 -9.43
C LEU A 365 0.95 -20.01 -10.52
N ILE A 366 2.23 -20.30 -10.66
CA ILE A 366 2.80 -21.28 -11.62
C ILE A 366 2.85 -22.69 -11.03
#